data_fa3dde152fce3ec12ac58e3c6be6e3cf
#
_entry.id   fa3dde152fce3ec12ac58e3c6be6e3cf
#
_cell.length_a   1.000
_cell.length_b   1.000
_cell.length_c   1.000
_cell.angle_alpha   90.00
_cell.angle_beta   90.00
_cell.angle_gamma   90.00
#
_symmetry.space_group_name_H-M   'P 1'
#
loop_
_entity.id
_entity.type
_entity.pdbx_description
1 polymer ?
#
loop_
_entity_poly.entity_id
_entity_poly.type
_entity_poly.pdbx_seq_one_letter_code
_entity_poly.pdbx_strand_id
1 'polypeptide(L)'
;MLSFLPININIEGRRIIIVGGGRVGLHKATILARFTDRATVISPEFREGFSQLPFTLVRKHYEPSDLDGAFLVYICTEDALLNRQIKRDAEARGVLASVCDSPELCDFTSPAIFRKDNLTVAVASDARDVHRSMSIRDAIRDNFDYLEAHSHDARSLYHKH
;
A
#
# COMPACT_ATOMS: atom_id res chain seq x y z
N MET A 1 -12.86 7.12 16.67
CA MET A 1 -11.91 7.91 15.84
C MET A 1 -10.96 6.92 15.22
N LEU A 2 -10.78 6.92 13.89
CA LEU A 2 -9.80 6.07 13.21
C LEU A 2 -8.38 6.52 13.61
N SER A 3 -7.52 5.59 13.95
CA SER A 3 -6.12 5.81 14.27
C SER A 3 -5.27 4.68 13.69
N PHE A 4 -4.26 5.02 12.89
CA PHE A 4 -3.37 4.06 12.27
C PHE A 4 -1.95 4.23 12.80
N LEU A 5 -1.41 3.16 13.40
CA LEU A 5 -0.03 3.13 13.85
C LEU A 5 0.91 2.99 12.65
N PRO A 6 1.86 3.92 12.43
CA PRO A 6 2.87 3.76 11.38
C PRO A 6 3.88 2.69 11.78
N ILE A 7 3.90 1.61 11.02
CA ILE A 7 4.84 0.49 11.19
C ILE A 7 5.40 0.07 9.84
N ASN A 8 6.57 -0.50 9.84
CA ASN A 8 7.13 -1.19 8.69
C ASN A 8 6.86 -2.69 8.82
N ILE A 9 6.20 -3.28 7.82
CA ILE A 9 5.88 -4.70 7.79
C ILE A 9 6.87 -5.42 6.87
N ASN A 10 7.47 -6.51 7.37
CA ASN A 10 8.26 -7.39 6.52
C ASN A 10 7.35 -8.22 5.62
N ILE A 11 7.48 -7.99 4.31
CA ILE A 11 6.71 -8.68 3.27
C ILE A 11 7.53 -9.71 2.49
N GLU A 12 8.77 -9.97 2.89
CA GLU A 12 9.63 -10.93 2.20
C GLU A 12 9.04 -12.34 2.26
N GLY A 13 8.89 -12.97 1.10
CA GLY A 13 8.27 -14.30 0.98
C GLY A 13 6.77 -14.35 1.29
N ARG A 14 6.13 -13.22 1.55
CA ARG A 14 4.69 -13.16 1.87
C ARG A 14 3.84 -13.08 0.60
N ARG A 15 2.72 -13.78 0.62
CA ARG A 15 1.73 -13.73 -0.46
C ARG A 15 0.87 -12.47 -0.33
N ILE A 16 0.91 -11.62 -1.35
CA ILE A 16 0.14 -10.37 -1.41
C ILE A 16 -0.86 -10.47 -2.56
N ILE A 17 -2.10 -10.11 -2.28
CA ILE A 17 -3.19 -10.13 -3.26
C ILE A 17 -3.68 -8.70 -3.52
N ILE A 18 -3.99 -8.42 -4.78
CA ILE A 18 -4.73 -7.22 -5.18
C ILE A 18 -5.98 -7.71 -5.91
N VAL A 19 -7.15 -7.31 -5.47
CA VAL A 19 -8.41 -7.61 -6.16
C VAL A 19 -8.92 -6.32 -6.80
N GLY A 20 -8.98 -6.31 -8.13
CA GLY A 20 -9.38 -5.18 -8.96
C GLY A 20 -8.31 -4.73 -9.93
N GLY A 21 -8.63 -4.78 -11.22
CA GLY A 21 -7.76 -4.44 -12.36
C GLY A 21 -7.95 -3.02 -12.92
N GLY A 22 -8.70 -2.17 -12.21
CA GLY A 22 -8.98 -0.79 -12.61
C GLY A 22 -7.87 0.20 -12.25
N ARG A 23 -8.20 1.50 -12.31
CA ARG A 23 -7.26 2.59 -12.04
C ARG A 23 -6.67 2.53 -10.63
N VAL A 24 -7.49 2.28 -9.63
CA VAL A 24 -7.06 2.25 -8.21
C VAL A 24 -6.15 1.05 -7.96
N GLY A 25 -6.53 -0.14 -8.48
CA GLY A 25 -5.71 -1.35 -8.40
C GLY A 25 -4.34 -1.17 -9.07
N LEU A 26 -4.29 -0.55 -10.26
CA LEU A 26 -3.03 -0.25 -10.94
C LEU A 26 -2.15 0.70 -10.11
N HIS A 27 -2.73 1.74 -9.52
CA HIS A 27 -1.98 2.65 -8.66
C HIS A 27 -1.38 1.93 -7.44
N LYS A 28 -2.14 1.08 -6.76
CA LYS A 28 -1.63 0.26 -5.64
C LYS A 28 -0.54 -0.71 -6.08
N ALA A 29 -0.76 -1.38 -7.20
CA ALA A 29 0.22 -2.29 -7.80
C ALA A 29 1.53 -1.57 -8.15
N THR A 30 1.47 -0.39 -8.75
CA THR A 30 2.64 0.41 -9.11
C THR A 30 3.45 0.82 -7.87
N ILE A 31 2.79 1.19 -6.78
CA ILE A 31 3.48 1.50 -5.52
C ILE A 31 4.11 0.24 -4.94
N LEU A 32 3.37 -0.86 -4.87
CA LEU A 32 3.83 -2.13 -4.30
C LEU A 32 5.04 -2.70 -5.06
N ALA A 33 5.10 -2.52 -6.39
CA ALA A 33 6.22 -2.96 -7.22
C ALA A 33 7.59 -2.33 -6.87
N ARG A 34 7.58 -1.26 -6.06
CA ARG A 34 8.82 -0.68 -5.53
C ARG A 34 9.41 -1.47 -4.36
N PHE A 35 8.66 -2.40 -3.80
CA PHE A 35 9.01 -3.15 -2.58
C PHE A 35 9.09 -4.65 -2.80
N THR A 36 8.38 -5.20 -3.80
CA THR A 36 8.35 -6.63 -4.11
C THR A 36 7.99 -6.85 -5.57
N ASP A 37 8.43 -7.98 -6.12
CA ASP A 37 8.01 -8.52 -7.40
C ASP A 37 6.96 -9.64 -7.27
N ARG A 38 6.53 -9.94 -6.03
CA ARG A 38 5.69 -11.09 -5.70
C ARG A 38 4.31 -10.66 -5.22
N ALA A 39 3.44 -10.32 -6.16
CA ALA A 39 2.02 -10.15 -5.86
C ALA A 39 1.18 -10.80 -6.96
N THR A 40 -0.05 -11.14 -6.60
CA THR A 40 -1.05 -11.65 -7.55
C THR A 40 -2.17 -10.63 -7.66
N VAL A 41 -2.51 -10.25 -8.88
CA VAL A 41 -3.64 -9.35 -9.15
C VAL A 41 -4.77 -10.16 -9.77
N ILE A 42 -5.95 -10.07 -9.18
CA ILE A 42 -7.15 -10.83 -9.61
C ILE A 42 -8.20 -9.85 -10.10
N SER A 43 -8.61 -10.01 -11.34
CA SER A 43 -9.66 -9.20 -11.94
C SER A 43 -10.16 -9.87 -13.23
N PRO A 44 -11.44 -9.74 -13.59
CA PRO A 44 -11.91 -10.17 -14.91
C PRO A 44 -11.28 -9.36 -16.04
N GLU A 45 -10.97 -8.09 -15.81
CA GLU A 45 -10.34 -7.19 -16.76
C GLU A 45 -9.20 -6.42 -16.13
N PHE A 46 -8.18 -6.08 -16.92
CA PHE A 46 -7.03 -5.31 -16.50
C PHE A 46 -6.88 -4.06 -17.37
N ARG A 47 -6.72 -2.92 -16.69
CA ARG A 47 -6.34 -1.67 -17.33
C ARG A 47 -4.94 -1.80 -17.96
N GLU A 48 -4.72 -1.07 -19.04
CA GLU A 48 -3.39 -0.89 -19.63
C GLU A 48 -2.39 -0.44 -18.55
N GLY A 49 -1.17 -0.98 -18.59
CA GLY A 49 -0.11 -0.73 -17.60
C GLY A 49 0.12 -1.88 -16.62
N PHE A 50 -0.85 -2.75 -16.34
CA PHE A 50 -0.61 -3.93 -15.50
C PHE A 50 0.40 -4.90 -16.11
N SER A 51 0.44 -5.03 -17.44
CA SER A 51 1.40 -5.88 -18.15
C SER A 51 2.86 -5.46 -18.00
N GLN A 52 3.12 -4.24 -17.53
CA GLN A 52 4.46 -3.71 -17.27
C GLN A 52 4.94 -3.97 -15.84
N LEU A 53 4.06 -4.49 -14.99
CA LEU A 53 4.39 -4.79 -13.59
C LEU A 53 4.86 -6.24 -13.44
N PRO A 54 5.74 -6.53 -12.47
CA PRO A 54 6.31 -7.87 -12.28
C PRO A 54 5.36 -8.85 -11.59
N PHE A 55 4.05 -8.62 -11.64
CA PHE A 55 3.05 -9.35 -10.89
C PHE A 55 2.35 -10.43 -11.72
N THR A 56 1.88 -11.47 -11.04
CA THR A 56 1.02 -12.47 -11.66
C THR A 56 -0.38 -11.92 -11.85
N LEU A 57 -0.85 -11.87 -13.09
CA LEU A 57 -2.21 -11.43 -13.44
C LEU A 57 -3.12 -12.63 -13.62
N VAL A 58 -4.17 -12.73 -12.81
CA VAL A 58 -5.17 -13.81 -12.88
C VAL A 58 -6.49 -13.24 -13.37
N ARG A 59 -6.87 -13.63 -14.59
CA ARG A 59 -8.06 -13.11 -15.29
C ARG A 59 -9.28 -13.94 -14.93
N LYS A 60 -9.94 -13.55 -13.82
CA LYS A 60 -11.17 -14.19 -13.32
C LYS A 60 -11.92 -13.28 -12.35
N HIS A 61 -13.15 -13.63 -12.02
CA HIS A 61 -13.83 -13.07 -10.85
C HIS A 61 -13.20 -13.58 -9.57
N TYR A 62 -13.26 -12.75 -8.51
CA TYR A 62 -12.79 -13.11 -7.18
C TYR A 62 -13.57 -14.30 -6.61
N GLU A 63 -12.88 -15.18 -5.94
CA GLU A 63 -13.42 -16.28 -5.14
C GLU A 63 -12.75 -16.29 -3.74
N PRO A 64 -13.47 -16.71 -2.67
CA PRO A 64 -12.91 -16.70 -1.30
C PRO A 64 -11.59 -17.46 -1.14
N SER A 65 -11.38 -18.54 -1.91
CA SER A 65 -10.14 -19.33 -1.94
C SER A 65 -8.92 -18.57 -2.47
N ASP A 66 -9.14 -17.45 -3.15
CA ASP A 66 -8.04 -16.59 -3.63
C ASP A 66 -7.22 -16.00 -2.48
N LEU A 67 -7.80 -15.89 -1.29
CA LEU A 67 -7.14 -15.40 -0.09
C LEU A 67 -6.44 -16.48 0.72
N ASP A 68 -6.52 -17.76 0.34
CA ASP A 68 -5.90 -18.84 1.10
C ASP A 68 -4.38 -18.67 1.13
N GLY A 69 -3.82 -18.57 2.35
CA GLY A 69 -2.40 -18.31 2.57
C GLY A 69 -1.92 -16.89 2.24
N ALA A 70 -2.81 -15.96 1.92
CA ALA A 70 -2.46 -14.56 1.75
C ALA A 70 -2.06 -13.93 3.10
N PHE A 71 -1.12 -13.00 3.06
CA PHE A 71 -0.70 -12.21 4.21
C PHE A 71 -1.48 -10.89 4.27
N LEU A 72 -1.63 -10.22 3.13
CA LEU A 72 -2.44 -9.02 3.02
C LEU A 72 -3.13 -8.93 1.66
N VAL A 73 -4.24 -8.19 1.62
CA VAL A 73 -5.01 -7.93 0.41
C VAL A 73 -5.35 -6.45 0.26
N TYR A 74 -5.13 -5.93 -0.94
CA TYR A 74 -5.69 -4.65 -1.39
C TYR A 74 -6.98 -4.92 -2.15
N ILE A 75 -8.07 -4.34 -1.70
CA ILE A 75 -9.43 -4.49 -2.25
C ILE A 75 -9.76 -3.20 -3.00
N CYS A 76 -9.71 -3.27 -4.34
CA CYS A 76 -9.73 -2.11 -5.23
C CYS A 76 -10.78 -2.26 -6.34
N THR A 77 -11.88 -2.96 -6.08
CA THR A 77 -12.98 -3.06 -7.05
C THR A 77 -13.90 -1.84 -6.95
N GLU A 78 -14.71 -1.62 -7.99
CA GLU A 78 -15.74 -0.57 -8.00
C GLU A 78 -17.06 -1.04 -7.36
N ASP A 79 -17.19 -2.33 -7.06
CA ASP A 79 -18.35 -2.94 -6.44
C ASP A 79 -18.22 -2.93 -4.90
N ALA A 80 -18.96 -2.05 -4.26
CA ALA A 80 -18.95 -1.91 -2.80
C ALA A 80 -19.44 -3.16 -2.06
N LEU A 81 -20.35 -3.94 -2.64
CA LEU A 81 -20.83 -5.20 -2.03
C LEU A 81 -19.75 -6.26 -2.09
N LEU A 82 -19.10 -6.39 -3.22
CA LEU A 82 -17.95 -7.28 -3.39
C LEU A 82 -16.79 -6.88 -2.46
N ASN A 83 -16.49 -5.60 -2.33
CA ASN A 83 -15.44 -5.11 -1.44
C ASN A 83 -15.71 -5.52 0.02
N ARG A 84 -16.96 -5.39 0.49
CA ARG A 84 -17.37 -5.84 1.83
C ARG A 84 -17.30 -7.36 1.97
N GLN A 85 -17.63 -8.09 0.92
CA GLN A 85 -17.52 -9.56 0.91
C GLN A 85 -16.05 -9.98 1.06
N ILE A 86 -15.15 -9.42 0.24
CA ILE A 86 -13.73 -9.72 0.31
C ILE A 86 -13.16 -9.36 1.69
N LYS A 87 -13.59 -8.24 2.29
CA LYS A 87 -13.16 -7.86 3.64
C LYS A 87 -13.57 -8.92 4.68
N ARG A 88 -14.81 -9.42 4.66
CA ARG A 88 -15.25 -10.52 5.55
C ARG A 88 -14.46 -11.80 5.33
N ASP A 89 -14.18 -12.15 4.07
CA ASP A 89 -13.41 -13.34 3.73
C ASP A 89 -11.95 -13.23 4.22
N ALA A 90 -11.37 -12.01 4.18
CA ALA A 90 -10.05 -11.71 4.72
C ALA A 90 -10.03 -11.85 6.26
N GLU A 91 -11.01 -11.27 6.95
CA GLU A 91 -11.14 -11.39 8.41
C GLU A 91 -11.24 -12.85 8.86
N ALA A 92 -12.08 -13.65 8.18
CA ALA A 92 -12.25 -15.07 8.48
C ALA A 92 -10.95 -15.89 8.33
N ARG A 93 -9.97 -15.39 7.56
CA ARG A 93 -8.68 -16.03 7.29
C ARG A 93 -7.50 -15.39 8.01
N GLY A 94 -7.73 -14.32 8.78
CA GLY A 94 -6.67 -13.55 9.43
C GLY A 94 -5.77 -12.80 8.44
N VAL A 95 -6.29 -12.45 7.26
CA VAL A 95 -5.60 -11.69 6.22
C VAL A 95 -5.81 -10.20 6.46
N LEU A 96 -4.75 -9.42 6.52
CA LEU A 96 -4.83 -7.96 6.64
C LEU A 96 -5.43 -7.37 5.35
N ALA A 97 -6.43 -6.51 5.49
CA ALA A 97 -7.14 -5.94 4.35
C ALA A 97 -7.09 -4.41 4.32
N SER A 98 -6.86 -3.86 3.13
CA SER A 98 -7.04 -2.44 2.84
C SER A 98 -8.11 -2.28 1.76
N VAL A 99 -9.25 -1.69 2.14
CA VAL A 99 -10.35 -1.40 1.22
C VAL A 99 -10.16 0.00 0.67
N CYS A 100 -9.88 0.10 -0.63
CA CYS A 100 -9.66 1.38 -1.28
C CYS A 100 -10.94 2.21 -1.20
N ASP A 101 -10.79 3.48 -0.82
CA ASP A 101 -11.87 4.46 -0.64
C ASP A 101 -12.83 4.19 0.55
N SER A 102 -12.49 3.25 1.45
CA SER A 102 -13.27 2.94 2.66
C SER A 102 -12.35 2.75 3.87
N PRO A 103 -11.78 3.84 4.42
CA PRO A 103 -10.81 3.75 5.52
C PRO A 103 -11.34 3.04 6.77
N GLU A 104 -12.65 3.13 7.02
CA GLU A 104 -13.32 2.47 8.14
C GLU A 104 -13.33 0.93 8.06
N LEU A 105 -13.10 0.38 6.88
CA LEU A 105 -13.01 -1.06 6.64
C LEU A 105 -11.56 -1.56 6.57
N CYS A 106 -10.58 -0.68 6.74
CA CYS A 106 -9.17 -1.00 6.58
C CYS A 106 -8.53 -1.47 7.89
N ASP A 107 -7.76 -2.57 7.84
CA ASP A 107 -6.83 -2.96 8.90
C ASP A 107 -5.53 -2.16 8.80
N PHE A 108 -5.16 -1.70 7.60
CA PHE A 108 -4.03 -0.83 7.33
C PHE A 108 -4.32 0.13 6.17
N THR A 109 -3.60 1.24 6.13
CA THR A 109 -3.69 2.22 5.04
C THR A 109 -2.34 2.37 4.34
N SER A 110 -2.37 2.83 3.09
CA SER A 110 -1.16 3.15 2.34
C SER A 110 -0.87 4.65 2.48
N PRO A 111 0.23 5.04 3.13
CA PRO A 111 0.64 6.45 3.21
C PRO A 111 1.13 6.98 1.86
N ALA A 112 1.33 8.29 1.77
CA ALA A 112 2.09 8.89 0.67
C ALA A 112 3.57 8.55 0.85
N ILE A 113 4.19 7.87 -0.12
CA ILE A 113 5.55 7.34 0.01
C ILE A 113 6.50 8.03 -0.96
N PHE A 114 7.67 8.41 -0.45
CA PHE A 114 8.87 8.73 -1.20
C PHE A 114 9.97 7.75 -0.82
N ARG A 115 10.69 7.22 -1.81
CA ARG A 115 11.80 6.29 -1.58
C ARG A 115 13.03 6.72 -2.37
N LYS A 116 14.18 6.76 -1.70
CA LYS A 116 15.50 6.97 -2.28
C LYS A 116 16.45 5.94 -1.66
N ASP A 117 17.06 5.12 -2.49
CA ASP A 117 17.94 4.00 -2.09
C ASP A 117 17.25 3.07 -1.06
N ASN A 118 17.79 2.96 0.13
CA ASN A 118 17.24 2.16 1.23
C ASN A 118 16.37 2.98 2.20
N LEU A 119 16.24 4.29 1.98
CA LEU A 119 15.43 5.16 2.82
C LEU A 119 14.01 5.29 2.28
N THR A 120 13.04 5.14 3.15
CA THR A 120 11.63 5.37 2.83
C THR A 120 11.05 6.42 3.77
N VAL A 121 10.44 7.45 3.19
CA VAL A 121 9.66 8.46 3.91
C VAL A 121 8.19 8.18 3.64
N ALA A 122 7.41 8.01 4.69
CA ALA A 122 5.98 7.76 4.61
C ALA A 122 5.22 8.86 5.37
N VAL A 123 4.30 9.53 4.70
CA VAL A 123 3.48 10.60 5.28
C VAL A 123 2.03 10.13 5.33
N ALA A 124 1.48 9.99 6.52
CA ALA A 124 0.12 9.57 6.78
C ALA A 124 -0.69 10.66 7.49
N SER A 125 -2.00 10.61 7.35
CA SER A 125 -2.95 11.53 7.99
C SER A 125 -4.19 10.79 8.52
N ASP A 126 -4.02 9.54 8.99
CA ASP A 126 -5.12 8.65 9.38
C ASP A 126 -6.24 8.56 8.31
N ALA A 127 -5.84 8.58 7.03
CA ALA A 127 -6.71 8.63 5.85
C ALA A 127 -7.65 9.87 5.78
N ARG A 128 -7.40 10.92 6.57
CA ARG A 128 -8.27 12.11 6.65
C ARG A 128 -7.94 13.17 5.60
N ASP A 129 -6.66 13.29 5.22
CA ASP A 129 -6.21 14.32 4.27
C ASP A 129 -5.08 13.78 3.39
N VAL A 130 -5.51 13.05 2.36
CA VAL A 130 -4.60 12.43 1.37
C VAL A 130 -3.81 13.49 0.60
N HIS A 131 -4.47 14.61 0.25
CA HIS A 131 -3.82 15.69 -0.51
C HIS A 131 -2.70 16.35 0.29
N ARG A 132 -2.94 16.64 1.57
CA ARG A 132 -1.92 17.18 2.47
C ARG A 132 -0.76 16.21 2.64
N SER A 133 -1.04 14.92 2.82
CA SER A 133 0.00 13.88 2.92
C SER A 133 0.86 13.83 1.66
N MET A 134 0.25 13.92 0.48
CA MET A 134 0.96 13.95 -0.79
C MET A 134 1.81 15.23 -0.94
N SER A 135 1.26 16.41 -0.62
CA SER A 135 1.98 17.68 -0.70
C SER A 135 3.21 17.71 0.21
N ILE A 136 3.07 17.23 1.43
CA ILE A 136 4.20 17.16 2.39
C ILE A 136 5.25 16.16 1.90
N ARG A 137 4.84 14.98 1.43
CA ARG A 137 5.76 14.00 0.84
C ARG A 137 6.52 14.59 -0.35
N ASP A 138 5.85 15.34 -1.22
CA ASP A 138 6.46 15.96 -2.40
C ASP A 138 7.44 17.07 -1.98
N ALA A 139 7.08 17.90 -1.01
CA ALA A 139 8.00 18.91 -0.45
C ALA A 139 9.25 18.27 0.17
N ILE A 140 9.11 17.14 0.88
CA ILE A 140 10.25 16.40 1.41
C ILE A 140 11.11 15.84 0.28
N ARG A 141 10.51 15.23 -0.74
CA ARG A 141 11.22 14.70 -1.92
C ARG A 141 12.03 15.79 -2.62
N ASP A 142 11.41 16.94 -2.88
CA ASP A 142 12.01 18.04 -3.65
C ASP A 142 13.15 18.74 -2.88
N ASN A 143 13.19 18.60 -1.57
CA ASN A 143 14.24 19.12 -0.70
C ASN A 143 15.12 18.03 -0.07
N PHE A 144 15.04 16.79 -0.56
CA PHE A 144 15.66 15.65 0.11
C PHE A 144 17.17 15.77 0.22
N ASP A 145 17.86 16.20 -0.83
CA ASP A 145 19.32 16.32 -0.85
C ASP A 145 19.80 17.37 0.18
N TYR A 146 19.06 18.46 0.34
CA TYR A 146 19.32 19.44 1.38
C TYR A 146 19.14 18.85 2.78
N LEU A 147 18.04 18.14 3.03
CA LEU A 147 17.75 17.50 4.31
C LEU A 147 18.81 16.44 4.65
N GLU A 148 19.22 15.65 3.67
CA GLU A 148 20.24 14.62 3.84
C GLU A 148 21.61 15.25 4.20
N ALA A 149 22.05 16.28 3.48
CA ALA A 149 23.30 16.98 3.72
C ALA A 149 23.37 17.59 5.12
N HIS A 150 22.24 18.10 5.66
CA HIS A 150 22.19 18.75 6.97
C HIS A 150 21.76 17.82 8.11
N SER A 151 21.44 16.56 7.84
CA SER A 151 21.04 15.57 8.86
C SER A 151 22.20 15.19 9.80
N HIS A 152 23.45 15.39 9.39
CA HIS A 152 24.64 15.09 10.18
C HIS A 152 24.86 16.07 11.33
N ASP A 153 24.42 17.33 11.20
CA ASP A 153 24.54 18.33 12.25
C ASP A 153 23.66 18.00 13.47
N ALA A 154 22.55 17.31 13.25
CA ALA A 154 21.66 16.86 14.33
C ALA A 154 22.27 15.74 15.19
N ARG A 155 23.21 14.93 14.67
CA ARG A 155 23.86 13.84 15.43
C ARG A 155 24.74 14.35 16.55
N SER A 156 25.30 15.55 16.43
CA SER A 156 26.12 16.16 17.49
C SER A 156 25.32 16.51 18.76
N LEU A 157 24.00 16.65 18.66
CA LEU A 157 23.11 16.98 19.77
C LEU A 157 22.73 15.74 20.61
N TYR A 158 22.79 14.53 20.06
CA TYR A 158 22.40 13.29 20.76
C TYR A 158 23.54 12.60 21.52
N HIS A 159 24.79 13.02 21.32
CA HIS A 159 25.97 12.46 22.02
C HIS A 159 26.41 13.24 23.23
N LYS A 160 25.58 14.19 23.76
CA LYS A 160 25.89 15.00 24.93
C LYS A 160 25.10 14.63 26.20
N HIS A 161 24.58 13.38 26.26
CA HIS A 161 23.99 12.87 27.51
C HIS A 161 24.47 11.47 27.80
#